data_f4569adb1aaf723dc2f00ec14c8ac9c1
#
_entry.id   f4569adb1aaf723dc2f00ec14c8ac9c1
#
_cell.length_a   1.000
_cell.length_b   1.000
_cell.length_c   1.000
_cell.angle_alpha   90.00
_cell.angle_beta   90.00
_cell.angle_gamma   90.00
#
_symmetry.space_group_name_H-M   'P 1'
#
loop_
_entity.id
_entity.type
_entity.pdbx_description
1 polymer ?
#
loop_
_entity_poly.entity_id
_entity_poly.type
_entity_poly.pdbx_seq_one_letter_code
_entity_poly.pdbx_strand_id
1 'polypeptide(L)'
;NMKPIETKRILNQNQKLFKAIEYTIEKQTDVDIAAYQDMFDFCVSSCEENKSKEVCRMAHQWSKRLRNLINKNLPRSNNPEEMFELYNKSLLFDAPVDFDSYMLYLEKNRKPKDRFYQPRRKQLMPIVIQMQKLLDDELDELFVSQPPRTGKSTLSTFFFFFLMGRNSESSNLYSAYSDYITSSFY
;
A
#
# COMPACT_ATOMS: atom_id res chain seq x y z
N ASN A 1 -19.76 17.17 -1.03
CA ASN A 1 -19.47 16.64 0.32
C ASN A 1 -20.69 15.86 0.80
N MET A 2 -20.53 14.55 0.95
CA MET A 2 -21.58 13.66 1.48
C MET A 2 -21.88 14.01 2.94
N LYS A 3 -23.15 13.87 3.37
CA LYS A 3 -23.51 14.14 4.77
C LYS A 3 -22.86 13.08 5.68
N PRO A 4 -22.36 13.42 6.88
CA PRO A 4 -21.67 12.47 7.78
C PRO A 4 -22.48 11.21 8.11
N ILE A 5 -23.81 11.33 8.22
CA ILE A 5 -24.71 10.19 8.48
C ILE A 5 -24.74 9.21 7.31
N GLU A 6 -24.69 9.71 6.08
CA GLU A 6 -24.69 8.90 4.86
C GLU A 6 -23.36 8.18 4.70
N THR A 7 -22.23 8.85 4.92
CA THR A 7 -20.90 8.23 4.93
C THR A 7 -20.83 7.09 5.94
N LYS A 8 -21.34 7.29 7.17
CA LYS A 8 -21.34 6.23 8.20
C LYS A 8 -22.19 5.02 7.79
N ARG A 9 -23.34 5.26 7.13
CA ARG A 9 -24.18 4.17 6.62
C ARG A 9 -23.45 3.35 5.56
N ILE A 10 -22.80 4.02 4.59
CA ILE A 10 -22.03 3.38 3.53
C ILE A 10 -20.87 2.58 4.12
N LEU A 11 -20.09 3.14 5.04
CA LEU A 11 -19.00 2.44 5.73
C LEU A 11 -19.48 1.16 6.39
N ASN A 12 -20.61 1.20 7.12
CA ASN A 12 -21.15 0.02 7.78
C ASN A 12 -21.62 -1.05 6.77
N GLN A 13 -22.24 -0.64 5.66
CA GLN A 13 -22.69 -1.55 4.60
C GLN A 13 -21.47 -2.21 3.92
N ASN A 14 -20.49 -1.41 3.49
CA ASN A 14 -19.29 -1.89 2.84
C ASN A 14 -18.51 -2.85 3.74
N GLN A 15 -18.40 -2.53 5.03
CA GLN A 15 -17.74 -3.40 5.99
C GLN A 15 -18.41 -4.77 6.12
N LYS A 16 -19.74 -4.82 6.09
CA LYS A 16 -20.48 -6.09 6.11
C LYS A 16 -20.24 -6.91 4.84
N LEU A 17 -20.24 -6.24 3.68
CA LEU A 17 -19.97 -6.90 2.40
C LEU A 17 -18.55 -7.45 2.32
N PHE A 18 -17.55 -6.66 2.69
CA PHE A 18 -16.16 -7.12 2.74
C PHE A 18 -15.99 -8.35 3.66
N LYS A 19 -16.60 -8.32 4.85
CA LYS A 19 -16.56 -9.48 5.76
C LYS A 19 -17.25 -10.70 5.20
N ALA A 20 -18.35 -10.52 4.46
CA ALA A 20 -19.04 -11.64 3.82
C ALA A 20 -18.18 -12.26 2.73
N ILE A 21 -17.52 -11.46 1.89
CA ILE A 21 -16.59 -11.96 0.86
C ILE A 21 -15.39 -12.66 1.52
N GLU A 22 -14.81 -12.07 2.55
CA GLU A 22 -13.71 -12.67 3.31
C GLU A 22 -14.09 -14.04 3.88
N TYR A 23 -15.28 -14.13 4.49
CA TYR A 23 -15.81 -15.40 5.00
C TYR A 23 -15.95 -16.44 3.89
N THR A 24 -16.41 -16.05 2.70
CA THR A 24 -16.47 -16.92 1.53
C THR A 24 -15.08 -17.45 1.16
N ILE A 25 -14.08 -16.55 1.10
CA ILE A 25 -12.69 -16.93 0.81
C ILE A 25 -12.14 -17.92 1.86
N GLU A 26 -12.38 -17.66 3.15
CA GLU A 26 -11.86 -18.51 4.22
C GLU A 26 -12.52 -19.89 4.29
N LYS A 27 -13.74 -20.03 3.80
CA LYS A 27 -14.49 -21.30 3.78
C LYS A 27 -14.23 -22.15 2.55
N GLN A 28 -13.54 -21.63 1.54
CA GLN A 28 -13.19 -22.40 0.35
C GLN A 28 -12.26 -23.57 0.70
N THR A 29 -12.64 -24.76 0.27
CA THR A 29 -11.78 -25.96 0.27
C THR A 29 -10.78 -25.89 -0.86
N ASP A 30 -11.28 -25.57 -2.07
CA ASP A 30 -10.47 -25.29 -3.26
C ASP A 30 -10.40 -23.78 -3.47
N VAL A 31 -9.19 -23.27 -3.68
CA VAL A 31 -8.95 -21.84 -3.83
C VAL A 31 -9.42 -21.37 -5.20
N ASP A 32 -10.62 -20.80 -5.24
CA ASP A 32 -11.19 -20.16 -6.42
C ASP A 32 -10.89 -18.67 -6.41
N ILE A 33 -10.31 -18.17 -7.50
CA ILE A 33 -9.92 -16.76 -7.65
C ILE A 33 -11.12 -15.81 -7.70
N ALA A 34 -12.30 -16.26 -8.08
CA ALA A 34 -13.47 -15.41 -8.27
C ALA A 34 -13.78 -14.55 -7.04
N ALA A 35 -13.81 -15.16 -5.84
CA ALA A 35 -14.09 -14.41 -4.61
C ALA A 35 -13.00 -13.37 -4.27
N TYR A 36 -11.74 -13.64 -4.64
CA TYR A 36 -10.65 -12.66 -4.47
C TYR A 36 -10.79 -11.51 -5.47
N GLN A 37 -11.19 -11.80 -6.70
CA GLN A 37 -11.47 -10.79 -7.72
C GLN A 37 -12.64 -9.91 -7.29
N ASP A 38 -13.75 -10.50 -6.80
CA ASP A 38 -14.91 -9.78 -6.27
C ASP A 38 -14.50 -8.82 -5.13
N MET A 39 -13.62 -9.26 -4.23
CA MET A 39 -13.11 -8.40 -3.17
C MET A 39 -12.32 -7.21 -3.73
N PHE A 40 -11.47 -7.43 -4.73
CA PHE A 40 -10.70 -6.38 -5.35
C PHE A 40 -11.58 -5.39 -6.11
N ASP A 41 -12.50 -5.88 -6.93
CA ASP A 41 -13.44 -5.07 -7.71
C ASP A 41 -14.32 -4.22 -6.79
N PHE A 42 -14.70 -4.77 -5.62
CA PHE A 42 -15.43 -4.01 -4.62
C PHE A 42 -14.55 -2.93 -3.93
N CYS A 43 -13.25 -3.17 -3.75
CA CYS A 43 -12.34 -2.11 -3.29
C CYS A 43 -12.30 -0.93 -4.28
N VAL A 44 -12.14 -1.23 -5.57
CA VAL A 44 -12.05 -0.21 -6.62
C VAL A 44 -13.37 0.56 -6.74
N SER A 45 -14.49 -0.14 -6.92
CA SER A 45 -15.81 0.48 -7.10
C SER A 45 -16.23 1.32 -5.89
N SER A 46 -15.93 0.88 -4.67
CA SER A 46 -16.21 1.65 -3.45
C SER A 46 -15.55 3.02 -3.45
N CYS A 47 -14.30 3.12 -3.93
CA CYS A 47 -13.59 4.40 -4.03
C CYS A 47 -14.15 5.28 -5.16
N GLU A 48 -14.42 4.68 -6.33
CA GLU A 48 -14.88 5.43 -7.52
C GLU A 48 -16.27 6.02 -7.33
N GLU A 49 -17.19 5.25 -6.76
CA GLU A 49 -18.56 5.65 -6.57
C GLU A 49 -18.75 6.73 -5.49
N ASN A 50 -18.02 6.63 -4.39
CA ASN A 50 -18.28 7.47 -3.23
C ASN A 50 -17.34 8.66 -3.08
N LYS A 51 -16.11 8.58 -3.63
CA LYS A 51 -15.06 9.63 -3.53
C LYS A 51 -14.86 10.20 -2.11
N SER A 52 -15.34 9.50 -1.08
CA SER A 52 -15.17 9.87 0.33
C SER A 52 -13.81 9.36 0.81
N LYS A 53 -13.05 10.22 1.48
CA LYS A 53 -11.72 9.88 2.03
C LYS A 53 -11.81 8.67 2.98
N GLU A 54 -12.85 8.58 3.79
CA GLU A 54 -13.06 7.49 4.75
C GLU A 54 -13.40 6.17 4.05
N VAL A 55 -14.26 6.22 3.03
CA VAL A 55 -14.64 5.03 2.24
C VAL A 55 -13.44 4.50 1.48
N CYS A 56 -12.67 5.37 0.82
CA CYS A 56 -11.44 4.97 0.14
C CYS A 56 -10.39 4.42 1.11
N ARG A 57 -10.23 5.02 2.29
CA ARG A 57 -9.33 4.49 3.33
C ARG A 57 -9.73 3.06 3.73
N MET A 58 -11.01 2.78 3.90
CA MET A 58 -11.51 1.43 4.16
C MET A 58 -11.19 0.48 3.01
N ALA A 59 -11.44 0.89 1.77
CA ALA A 59 -11.16 0.05 0.59
C ALA A 59 -9.67 -0.31 0.49
N HIS A 60 -8.75 0.64 0.74
CA HIS A 60 -7.31 0.39 0.79
C HIS A 60 -6.91 -0.56 1.93
N GLN A 61 -7.56 -0.48 3.09
CA GLN A 61 -7.34 -1.44 4.17
C GLN A 61 -7.74 -2.86 3.76
N TRP A 62 -8.88 -3.02 3.07
CA TRP A 62 -9.34 -4.31 2.58
C TRP A 62 -8.50 -4.83 1.41
N SER A 63 -7.98 -3.96 0.55
CA SER A 63 -7.00 -4.32 -0.48
C SER A 63 -5.73 -4.91 0.14
N LYS A 64 -5.21 -4.31 1.22
CA LYS A 64 -4.08 -4.88 1.97
C LYS A 64 -4.41 -6.25 2.58
N ARG A 65 -5.63 -6.39 3.11
CA ARG A 65 -6.10 -7.66 3.67
C ARG A 65 -6.24 -8.73 2.60
N LEU A 66 -6.74 -8.37 1.42
CA LEU A 66 -6.77 -9.24 0.25
C LEU A 66 -5.38 -9.79 -0.10
N ARG A 67 -4.35 -8.95 -0.12
CA ARG A 67 -2.96 -9.41 -0.37
C ARG A 67 -2.48 -10.42 0.66
N ASN A 68 -2.86 -10.27 1.92
CA ASN A 68 -2.53 -11.24 2.97
C ASN A 68 -3.26 -12.58 2.73
N LEU A 69 -4.53 -12.55 2.32
CA LEU A 69 -5.29 -13.74 1.96
C LEU A 69 -4.70 -14.43 0.73
N ILE A 70 -4.31 -13.67 -0.30
CA ILE A 70 -3.60 -14.19 -1.47
C ILE A 70 -2.33 -14.92 -1.05
N ASN A 71 -1.44 -14.26 -0.30
CA ASN A 71 -0.17 -14.84 0.15
C ASN A 71 -0.38 -16.13 0.97
N LYS A 72 -1.39 -16.16 1.84
CA LYS A 72 -1.73 -17.33 2.66
C LYS A 72 -2.20 -18.51 1.81
N ASN A 73 -2.95 -18.25 0.76
CA ASN A 73 -3.65 -19.29 -0.02
C ASN A 73 -2.95 -19.60 -1.36
N LEU A 74 -1.99 -18.78 -1.80
CA LEU A 74 -1.25 -18.97 -3.04
C LEU A 74 -0.65 -20.38 -3.21
N PRO A 75 -0.05 -21.02 -2.17
CA PRO A 75 0.51 -22.37 -2.30
C PRO A 75 -0.54 -23.47 -2.57
N ARG A 76 -1.81 -23.17 -2.33
CA ARG A 76 -2.93 -24.11 -2.51
C ARG A 76 -3.79 -23.77 -3.72
N SER A 77 -3.44 -22.70 -4.44
CA SER A 77 -4.23 -22.24 -5.59
C SER A 77 -3.96 -23.09 -6.81
N ASN A 78 -5.03 -23.39 -7.54
CA ASN A 78 -4.95 -24.03 -8.86
C ASN A 78 -4.48 -23.05 -9.95
N ASN A 79 -4.62 -21.73 -9.70
CA ASN A 79 -4.26 -20.65 -10.63
C ASN A 79 -3.30 -19.63 -9.96
N PRO A 80 -2.06 -20.03 -9.62
CA PRO A 80 -1.13 -19.16 -8.90
C PRO A 80 -0.73 -17.92 -9.70
N GLU A 81 -0.70 -18.00 -11.02
CA GLU A 81 -0.36 -16.86 -11.90
C GLU A 81 -1.42 -15.76 -11.81
N GLU A 82 -2.69 -16.11 -11.92
CA GLU A 82 -3.81 -15.17 -11.81
C GLU A 82 -3.88 -14.53 -10.40
N MET A 83 -3.64 -15.35 -9.36
CA MET A 83 -3.54 -14.84 -7.99
C MET A 83 -2.40 -13.83 -7.83
N PHE A 84 -1.26 -14.08 -8.48
CA PHE A 84 -0.12 -13.16 -8.46
C PHE A 84 -0.41 -11.87 -9.25
N GLU A 85 -1.11 -11.97 -10.38
CA GLU A 85 -1.58 -10.80 -11.12
C GLU A 85 -2.53 -9.95 -10.29
N LEU A 86 -3.47 -10.56 -9.60
CA LEU A 86 -4.41 -9.88 -8.70
C LEU A 86 -3.68 -9.19 -7.54
N TYR A 87 -2.67 -9.86 -6.97
CA TYR A 87 -1.78 -9.27 -5.98
C TYR A 87 -1.12 -7.99 -6.51
N ASN A 88 -0.57 -8.02 -7.73
CA ASN A 88 0.07 -6.87 -8.36
C ASN A 88 -0.93 -5.75 -8.70
N LYS A 89 -2.16 -6.07 -9.12
CA LYS A 89 -3.24 -5.09 -9.32
C LYS A 89 -3.59 -4.39 -8.01
N SER A 90 -3.67 -5.13 -6.92
CA SER A 90 -3.94 -4.55 -5.60
C SER A 90 -2.80 -3.67 -5.08
N LEU A 91 -1.54 -4.00 -5.38
CA LEU A 91 -0.40 -3.12 -5.10
C LEU A 91 -0.50 -1.81 -5.88
N LEU A 92 -0.84 -1.89 -7.18
CA LEU A 92 -1.00 -0.70 -8.01
C LEU A 92 -2.13 0.20 -7.52
N PHE A 93 -3.25 -0.38 -7.10
CA PHE A 93 -4.38 0.35 -6.51
C PHE A 93 -3.98 1.12 -5.25
N ASP A 94 -3.16 0.51 -4.39
CA ASP A 94 -2.72 1.13 -3.14
C ASP A 94 -1.48 2.03 -3.29
N ALA A 95 -0.65 1.82 -4.32
CA ALA A 95 0.62 2.51 -4.50
C ALA A 95 0.54 4.05 -4.48
N PRO A 96 -0.52 4.72 -4.98
CA PRO A 96 -0.61 6.18 -4.91
C PRO A 96 -0.81 6.74 -3.50
N VAL A 97 -1.28 5.94 -2.55
CA VAL A 97 -1.66 6.40 -1.20
C VAL A 97 -0.89 5.71 -0.07
N ASP A 98 -0.28 4.57 -0.34
CA ASP A 98 0.40 3.74 0.65
C ASP A 98 1.87 3.52 0.28
N PHE A 99 2.78 4.00 1.11
CA PHE A 99 4.21 3.97 0.83
C PHE A 99 4.78 2.55 0.80
N ASP A 100 4.32 1.63 1.65
CA ASP A 100 4.70 0.21 1.61
C ASP A 100 4.33 -0.44 0.27
N SER A 101 3.10 -0.23 -0.18
CA SER A 101 2.60 -0.76 -1.45
C SER A 101 3.35 -0.16 -2.66
N TYR A 102 3.67 1.13 -2.60
CA TYR A 102 4.48 1.80 -3.61
C TYR A 102 5.85 1.14 -3.74
N MET A 103 6.56 0.92 -2.63
CA MET A 103 7.87 0.28 -2.62
C MET A 103 7.83 -1.15 -3.17
N LEU A 104 6.83 -1.94 -2.76
CA LEU A 104 6.64 -3.30 -3.27
C LEU A 104 6.32 -3.31 -4.77
N TYR A 105 5.49 -2.38 -5.23
CA TYR A 105 5.12 -2.26 -6.64
C TYR A 105 6.31 -1.90 -7.52
N LEU A 106 7.16 -0.97 -7.09
CA LEU A 106 8.38 -0.59 -7.81
C LEU A 106 9.35 -1.77 -8.01
N GLU A 107 9.36 -2.71 -7.06
CA GLU A 107 10.29 -3.84 -7.09
C GLU A 107 9.70 -5.11 -7.69
N LYS A 108 8.41 -5.13 -8.06
CA LYS A 108 7.71 -6.35 -8.50
C LYS A 108 8.40 -7.08 -9.65
N ASN A 109 8.97 -6.33 -10.59
CA ASN A 109 9.63 -6.89 -11.79
C ASN A 109 11.14 -6.98 -11.65
N ARG A 110 11.73 -6.56 -10.51
CA ARG A 110 13.18 -6.65 -10.29
C ARG A 110 13.57 -8.06 -9.89
N LYS A 111 14.75 -8.50 -10.35
CA LYS A 111 15.33 -9.76 -9.88
C LYS A 111 15.55 -9.70 -8.36
N PRO A 112 15.44 -10.80 -7.62
CA PRO A 112 15.57 -10.80 -6.15
C PRO A 112 16.86 -10.12 -5.64
N LYS A 113 17.99 -10.30 -6.33
CA LYS A 113 19.28 -9.68 -5.99
C LYS A 113 19.30 -8.15 -6.13
N ASP A 114 18.43 -7.60 -7.00
CA ASP A 114 18.37 -6.17 -7.32
C ASP A 114 17.27 -5.45 -6.51
N ARG A 115 16.61 -6.17 -5.62
CA ARG A 115 15.58 -5.61 -4.73
C ARG A 115 16.22 -5.01 -3.49
N PHE A 116 15.85 -3.77 -3.21
CA PHE A 116 16.28 -3.05 -2.01
C PHE A 116 15.33 -3.27 -0.83
N TYR A 117 14.05 -3.02 -1.05
CA TYR A 117 13.04 -2.93 0.00
C TYR A 117 12.57 -4.30 0.48
N GLN A 118 12.16 -5.17 -0.43
CA GLN A 118 11.56 -6.46 -0.09
C GLN A 118 12.43 -7.31 0.86
N PRO A 119 13.75 -7.45 0.66
CA PRO A 119 14.59 -8.20 1.60
C PRO A 119 14.73 -7.54 2.97
N ARG A 120 14.59 -6.21 3.05
CA ARG A 120 14.74 -5.41 4.28
C ARG A 120 13.41 -4.98 4.88
N ARG A 121 12.29 -5.33 4.25
CA ARG A 121 10.96 -4.83 4.61
C ARG A 121 10.64 -5.00 6.08
N LYS A 122 10.95 -6.16 6.67
CA LYS A 122 10.72 -6.42 8.10
C LYS A 122 11.46 -5.42 9.00
N GLN A 123 12.68 -5.04 8.63
CA GLN A 123 13.52 -4.10 9.39
C GLN A 123 13.09 -2.64 9.15
N LEU A 124 12.67 -2.29 7.94
CA LEU A 124 12.29 -0.94 7.55
C LEU A 124 10.83 -0.60 7.88
N MET A 125 9.97 -1.61 8.05
CA MET A 125 8.54 -1.43 8.29
C MET A 125 8.20 -0.47 9.44
N PRO A 126 8.89 -0.50 10.61
CA PRO A 126 8.60 0.47 11.68
C PRO A 126 8.76 1.93 11.22
N ILE A 127 9.77 2.22 10.36
CA ILE A 127 9.99 3.56 9.82
C ILE A 127 8.94 3.88 8.76
N VAL A 128 8.67 2.93 7.86
CA VAL A 128 7.66 3.09 6.80
C VAL A 128 6.29 3.44 7.39
N ILE A 129 5.92 2.80 8.51
CA ILE A 129 4.68 3.13 9.24
C ILE A 129 4.69 4.58 9.74
N GLN A 130 5.82 5.06 10.29
CA GLN A 130 5.91 6.45 10.77
C GLN A 130 5.94 7.44 9.60
N MET A 131 6.62 7.11 8.50
CA MET A 131 6.58 7.89 7.26
C MET A 131 5.15 7.98 6.71
N GLN A 132 4.37 6.88 6.75
CA GLN A 132 2.97 6.92 6.36
C GLN A 132 2.13 7.84 7.25
N LYS A 133 2.35 7.84 8.57
CA LYS A 133 1.66 8.75 9.48
C LYS A 133 1.99 10.22 9.22
N LEU A 134 3.24 10.52 8.84
CA LEU A 134 3.64 11.86 8.41
C LEU A 134 2.88 12.28 7.14
N LEU A 135 2.68 11.35 6.19
CA LEU A 135 1.90 11.57 4.97
C LEU A 135 0.40 11.77 5.22
N ASP A 136 -0.11 11.18 6.28
CA ASP A 136 -1.53 11.21 6.64
C ASP A 136 -1.87 12.34 7.62
N ASP A 137 -0.91 13.27 7.84
CA ASP A 137 -1.01 14.41 8.78
C ASP A 137 -1.29 13.97 10.24
N GLU A 138 -0.82 12.75 10.60
CA GLU A 138 -0.88 12.24 11.97
C GLU A 138 0.39 12.60 12.78
N LEU A 139 1.45 13.06 12.09
CA LEU A 139 2.72 13.54 12.66
C LEU A 139 3.15 14.80 11.93
N ASP A 140 3.64 15.79 12.68
CA ASP A 140 4.22 17.03 12.13
C ASP A 140 5.71 16.85 11.77
N GLU A 141 6.42 16.01 12.52
CA GLU A 141 7.85 15.77 12.37
C GLU A 141 8.21 14.31 12.60
N LEU A 142 9.25 13.85 11.90
CA LEU A 142 9.79 12.50 12.06
C LEU A 142 11.32 12.52 12.10
N PHE A 143 11.90 12.13 13.23
CA PHE A 143 13.33 11.92 13.40
C PHE A 143 13.68 10.43 13.28
N VAL A 144 14.56 10.10 12.33
CA VAL A 144 14.96 8.72 12.08
C VAL A 144 16.44 8.53 12.43
N SER A 145 16.70 7.76 13.49
CA SER A 145 18.04 7.34 13.89
C SER A 145 18.18 5.83 13.71
N GLN A 146 19.15 5.44 12.89
CA GLN A 146 19.45 4.03 12.62
C GLN A 146 20.97 3.85 12.42
N PRO A 147 21.51 2.64 12.67
CA PRO A 147 22.89 2.34 12.34
C PRO A 147 23.23 2.58 10.87
N PRO A 148 24.50 2.83 10.55
CA PRO A 148 24.95 2.93 9.16
C PRO A 148 24.60 1.65 8.35
N ARG A 149 24.42 1.82 7.03
CA ARG A 149 24.17 0.73 6.07
C ARG A 149 22.84 -0.03 6.24
N THR A 150 21.91 0.48 7.03
CA THR A 150 20.56 -0.10 7.15
C THR A 150 19.63 0.21 5.98
N GLY A 151 20.05 1.10 5.07
CA GLY A 151 19.24 1.55 3.93
C GLY A 151 18.41 2.81 4.19
N LYS A 152 18.66 3.53 5.28
CA LYS A 152 17.95 4.75 5.66
C LYS A 152 17.92 5.80 4.54
N SER A 153 19.07 6.16 3.98
CA SER A 153 19.15 7.17 2.93
C SER A 153 18.40 6.76 1.66
N THR A 154 18.55 5.52 1.23
CA THR A 154 17.80 4.97 0.08
C THR A 154 16.30 5.00 0.32
N LEU A 155 15.84 4.63 1.52
CA LEU A 155 14.43 4.70 1.88
C LEU A 155 13.90 6.15 1.84
N SER A 156 14.70 7.11 2.35
CA SER A 156 14.35 8.54 2.32
C SER A 156 14.26 9.06 0.88
N THR A 157 15.13 8.61 -0.03
CA THR A 157 15.06 8.94 -1.45
C THR A 157 13.74 8.50 -2.07
N PHE A 158 13.35 7.23 -1.85
CA PHE A 158 12.07 6.71 -2.36
C PHE A 158 10.87 7.43 -1.74
N PHE A 159 10.97 7.79 -0.47
CA PHE A 159 9.93 8.55 0.20
C PHE A 159 9.77 9.95 -0.41
N PHE A 160 10.87 10.61 -0.72
CA PHE A 160 10.87 11.92 -1.38
C PHE A 160 10.21 11.84 -2.77
N PHE A 161 10.54 10.82 -3.58
CA PHE A 161 9.89 10.61 -4.87
C PHE A 161 8.40 10.30 -4.72
N PHE A 162 8.02 9.54 -3.70
CA PHE A 162 6.62 9.28 -3.40
C PHE A 162 5.85 10.55 -3.05
N LEU A 163 6.44 11.44 -2.23
CA LEU A 163 5.86 12.76 -1.91
C LEU A 163 5.64 13.60 -3.17
N MET A 164 6.66 13.71 -4.03
CA MET A 164 6.54 14.47 -5.28
C MET A 164 5.47 13.91 -6.20
N GLY A 165 5.34 12.59 -6.28
CA GLY A 165 4.31 11.95 -7.10
C GLY A 165 2.91 12.13 -6.55
N ARG A 166 2.75 12.23 -5.22
CA ARG A 166 1.44 12.45 -4.57
C ARG A 166 0.91 13.87 -4.73
N ASN A 167 1.80 14.84 -4.72
CA ASN A 167 1.45 16.25 -4.86
C ASN A 167 2.53 16.98 -5.67
N SER A 168 2.34 17.00 -6.98
CA SER A 168 3.27 17.64 -7.92
C SER A 168 3.32 19.17 -7.80
N GLU A 169 2.33 19.79 -7.15
CA GLU A 169 2.27 21.24 -6.94
C GLU A 169 2.95 21.69 -5.64
N SER A 170 3.28 20.76 -4.74
CA SER A 170 3.97 21.11 -3.49
C SER A 170 5.46 21.28 -3.71
N SER A 171 6.02 22.30 -3.05
CA SER A 171 7.47 22.49 -3.00
C SER A 171 8.07 21.59 -1.95
N ASN A 172 9.07 20.81 -2.33
CA ASN A 172 9.80 19.93 -1.42
C ASN A 172 11.26 20.38 -1.33
N LEU A 173 11.81 20.46 -0.14
CA LEU A 173 13.22 20.80 0.10
C LEU A 173 13.98 19.58 0.60
N TYR A 174 15.02 19.19 -0.13
CA TYR A 174 16.00 18.21 0.32
C TYR A 174 17.30 18.92 0.67
N SER A 175 17.81 18.71 1.88
CA SER A 175 19.07 19.28 2.35
C SER A 175 19.99 18.19 2.91
N ALA A 176 21.27 18.27 2.60
CA ALA A 176 22.29 17.39 3.14
C ALA A 176 23.53 18.20 3.53
N TYR A 177 24.43 17.62 4.32
CA TYR A 177 25.64 18.28 4.79
C TYR A 177 26.71 18.46 3.68
N SER A 178 26.52 17.87 2.52
CA SER A 178 27.49 17.91 1.40
C SER A 178 26.76 17.98 0.07
N ASP A 179 27.25 18.83 -0.83
CA ASP A 179 26.72 18.99 -2.20
C ASP A 179 26.79 17.70 -3.01
N TYR A 180 27.81 16.86 -2.76
CA TYR A 180 27.93 15.55 -3.40
C TYR A 180 26.75 14.63 -3.07
N ILE A 181 26.31 14.62 -1.81
CA ILE A 181 25.15 13.82 -1.40
C ILE A 181 23.88 14.42 -2.00
N THR A 182 23.72 15.74 -1.97
CA THR A 182 22.55 16.41 -2.55
C THR A 182 22.45 16.15 -4.05
N SER A 183 23.56 16.29 -4.80
CA SER A 183 23.59 16.07 -6.24
C SER A 183 23.40 14.61 -6.64
N SER A 184 23.60 13.63 -5.77
CA SER A 184 23.35 12.22 -6.05
C SER A 184 21.85 11.86 -6.11
N PHE A 185 20.97 12.81 -5.77
CA PHE A 185 19.51 12.67 -5.88
C PHE A 185 18.94 13.18 -7.22
N TYR A 186 19.75 13.87 -8.01
CA TYR A 186 19.43 14.31 -9.36
C TYR A 186 20.12 13.41 -10.39
#